data_cf325ae6342e96c34a1e5e10da7332fa
#
_entry.id   cf325ae6342e96c34a1e5e10da7332fa
#
_cell.length_a   1.000
_cell.length_b   1.000
_cell.length_c   1.000
_cell.angle_alpha   90.00
_cell.angle_beta   90.00
_cell.angle_gamma   90.00
#
_symmetry.space_group_name_H-M   'P 1'
#
loop_
_entity.id
_entity.type
_entity.pdbx_description
1 polymer ?
#
loop_
_entity_poly.entity_id
_entity_poly.type
_entity_poly.pdbx_seq_one_letter_code
_entity_poly.pdbx_strand_id
1 'polypeptide(L)'
;MRSICLRLRRGDDLLLSIRQLVAREGLRCAVVLSGVGCVTEARVRDASGVTVRHIAEPCEIVSLNGTVSAARCHLHIALAREDLSTLGGHLMEGTIINTTCELVLLELDGWRCGAEQDDETGYDEIVFQEEP
;
A
#
# COMPACT_ATOMS: atom_id res chain seq x y z
N MET A 1 -21.32 -0.58 -1.75
CA MET A 1 -19.89 -0.27 -1.48
C MET A 1 -19.44 -1.13 -0.30
N ARG A 2 -18.36 -1.87 -0.45
CA ARG A 2 -17.91 -2.81 0.58
C ARG A 2 -16.64 -2.27 1.24
N SER A 3 -16.64 -2.20 2.57
CA SER A 3 -15.46 -1.91 3.35
C SER A 3 -14.92 -3.19 3.98
N ILE A 4 -13.60 -3.27 4.11
CA ILE A 4 -12.91 -4.38 4.72
C ILE A 4 -11.99 -3.82 5.79
N CYS A 5 -12.14 -4.32 7.02
CA CYS A 5 -11.34 -3.92 8.15
C CYS A 5 -10.48 -5.10 8.60
N LEU A 6 -9.20 -4.86 8.78
CA LEU A 6 -8.23 -5.89 9.15
C LEU A 6 -7.19 -5.33 10.11
N ARG A 7 -6.87 -6.07 11.13
CA ARG A 7 -5.73 -5.78 11.98
C ARG A 7 -4.56 -6.67 11.59
N LEU A 8 -3.51 -6.10 11.04
CA LEU A 8 -2.24 -6.79 10.82
C LEU A 8 -1.48 -6.88 12.13
N ARG A 9 -0.66 -7.91 12.26
CA ARG A 9 0.05 -8.26 13.49
C ARG A 9 1.54 -8.08 13.31
N ARG A 10 2.25 -8.07 14.43
CA ARG A 10 3.72 -8.03 14.44
C ARG A 10 4.28 -9.12 13.54
N GLY A 11 5.22 -8.73 12.67
CA GLY A 11 5.88 -9.63 11.75
C GLY A 11 5.22 -9.74 10.39
N ASP A 12 3.99 -9.26 10.23
CA ASP A 12 3.34 -9.25 8.93
C ASP A 12 4.04 -8.27 7.98
N ASP A 13 4.20 -8.67 6.72
CA ASP A 13 4.65 -7.78 5.66
C ASP A 13 3.44 -6.99 5.16
N LEU A 14 3.51 -5.67 5.24
CA LEU A 14 2.37 -4.80 4.92
C LEU A 14 1.90 -4.97 3.47
N LEU A 15 2.80 -4.89 2.50
CA LEU A 15 2.43 -5.00 1.10
C LEU A 15 1.93 -6.39 0.73
N LEU A 16 2.63 -7.43 1.18
CA LEU A 16 2.20 -8.81 0.94
C LEU A 16 0.84 -9.09 1.56
N SER A 17 0.58 -8.60 2.77
CA SER A 17 -0.71 -8.77 3.43
C SER A 17 -1.84 -8.11 2.65
N ILE A 18 -1.59 -6.92 2.10
CA ILE A 18 -2.57 -6.22 1.26
C ILE A 18 -2.82 -7.00 -0.03
N ARG A 19 -1.78 -7.49 -0.69
CA ARG A 19 -1.93 -8.31 -1.91
C ARG A 19 -2.72 -9.59 -1.65
N GLN A 20 -2.45 -10.26 -0.54
CA GLN A 20 -3.19 -11.46 -0.15
C GLN A 20 -4.66 -11.15 0.13
N LEU A 21 -4.94 -10.03 0.80
CA LEU A 21 -6.30 -9.58 1.09
C LEU A 21 -7.07 -9.29 -0.20
N VAL A 22 -6.46 -8.57 -1.14
CA VAL A 22 -7.05 -8.27 -2.45
C VAL A 22 -7.41 -9.54 -3.20
N ALA A 23 -6.51 -10.53 -3.23
CA ALA A 23 -6.76 -11.81 -3.88
C ALA A 23 -7.86 -12.60 -3.21
N ARG A 24 -7.82 -12.71 -1.88
CA ARG A 24 -8.79 -13.47 -1.09
C ARG A 24 -10.20 -12.90 -1.23
N GLU A 25 -10.33 -11.58 -1.20
CA GLU A 25 -11.63 -10.90 -1.26
C GLU A 25 -12.09 -10.61 -2.68
N GLY A 26 -11.27 -10.89 -3.68
CA GLY A 26 -11.61 -10.65 -5.08
C GLY A 26 -11.86 -9.18 -5.41
N LEU A 27 -11.09 -8.28 -4.81
CA LEU A 27 -11.28 -6.83 -5.00
C LEU A 27 -10.89 -6.42 -6.42
N ARG A 28 -11.83 -5.82 -7.14
CA ARG A 28 -11.61 -5.37 -8.50
C ARG A 28 -10.99 -4.00 -8.59
N CYS A 29 -11.35 -3.12 -7.67
CA CYS A 29 -10.76 -1.80 -7.51
C CYS A 29 -11.08 -1.30 -6.10
N ALA A 30 -10.06 -1.03 -5.31
CA ALA A 30 -10.25 -0.51 -3.96
C ALA A 30 -9.20 0.54 -3.64
N VAL A 31 -9.47 1.31 -2.60
CA VAL A 31 -8.54 2.30 -2.07
C VAL A 31 -8.26 2.00 -0.60
N VAL A 32 -7.08 2.41 -0.13
CA VAL A 32 -6.82 2.44 1.30
C VAL A 32 -7.53 3.66 1.88
N LEU A 33 -8.52 3.41 2.71
CA LEU A 33 -9.24 4.47 3.40
C LEU A 33 -8.50 4.91 4.66
N SER A 34 -7.89 3.97 5.37
CA SER A 34 -7.11 4.24 6.58
C SER A 34 -6.08 3.13 6.81
N GLY A 35 -4.91 3.52 7.28
CA GLY A 35 -3.88 2.59 7.74
C GLY A 35 -3.12 3.22 8.89
N VAL A 36 -3.33 2.71 10.10
CA VAL A 36 -2.74 3.23 11.33
C VAL A 36 -1.96 2.14 12.03
N GLY A 37 -0.72 2.42 12.36
CA GLY A 37 0.11 1.46 13.07
C GLY A 37 1.58 1.84 13.02
N CYS A 38 2.43 0.85 13.18
CA CYS A 38 3.87 1.06 13.18
C CYS A 38 4.61 -0.11 12.54
N VAL A 39 5.85 0.13 12.19
CA VAL A 39 6.74 -0.83 11.55
C VAL A 39 8.03 -0.99 12.34
N THR A 40 8.64 -2.18 12.30
CA THR A 40 9.99 -2.41 12.83
C THR A 40 11.04 -1.93 11.86
N GLU A 41 10.74 -2.03 10.58
CA GLU A 41 11.59 -1.63 9.46
C GLU A 41 10.72 -1.42 8.23
N ALA A 42 11.21 -0.69 7.27
CA ALA A 42 10.50 -0.45 6.03
C ALA A 42 11.43 -0.46 4.83
N ARG A 43 10.87 -0.77 3.68
CA ARG A 43 11.53 -0.60 2.38
C ARG A 43 10.64 0.26 1.51
N VAL A 44 11.20 1.34 1.00
CA VAL A 44 10.49 2.29 0.15
C VAL A 44 11.34 2.62 -1.06
N ARG A 45 10.70 2.72 -2.22
CA ARG A 45 11.37 3.23 -3.41
C ARG A 45 11.27 4.76 -3.39
N ASP A 46 12.40 5.43 -3.58
CA ASP A 46 12.46 6.87 -3.57
C ASP A 46 11.97 7.50 -4.88
N ALA A 47 12.00 8.83 -4.95
CA ALA A 47 11.46 9.57 -6.09
C ALA A 47 12.28 9.41 -7.39
N SER A 48 13.42 8.72 -7.35
CA SER A 48 14.14 8.36 -8.57
C SER A 48 13.36 7.33 -9.41
N GLY A 49 12.43 6.60 -8.76
CA GLY A 49 11.70 5.51 -9.38
C GLY A 49 12.51 4.22 -9.52
N VAL A 50 13.73 4.19 -9.00
CA VAL A 50 14.68 3.09 -9.19
C VAL A 50 15.22 2.58 -7.86
N THR A 51 15.62 3.47 -6.94
CA THR A 51 16.34 3.11 -5.73
C THR A 51 15.38 2.77 -4.60
N VAL A 52 15.53 1.56 -4.07
CA VAL A 52 14.81 1.10 -2.86
C VAL A 52 15.71 1.36 -1.65
N ARG A 53 15.15 2.07 -0.68
CA ARG A 53 15.86 2.39 0.56
C ARG A 53 15.33 1.56 1.71
N HIS A 54 16.24 1.06 2.52
CA HIS A 54 15.93 0.31 3.73
C HIS A 54 15.99 1.23 4.95
N ILE A 55 14.86 1.38 5.63
CA ILE A 55 14.74 2.15 6.86
C ILE A 55 14.76 1.14 8.00
N ALA A 56 15.95 0.94 8.60
CA ALA A 56 16.20 -0.11 9.59
C ALA A 56 15.96 0.40 11.02
N GLU A 57 14.82 1.02 11.24
CA GLU A 57 14.43 1.53 12.56
C GLU A 57 12.91 1.54 12.71
N PRO A 58 12.40 1.47 13.95
CA PRO A 58 10.97 1.57 14.19
C PRO A 58 10.41 2.93 13.78
N CYS A 59 9.25 2.90 13.13
CA CYS A 59 8.55 4.11 12.70
C CYS A 59 7.04 3.95 12.90
N GLU A 60 6.35 5.08 13.13
CA GLU A 60 4.90 5.14 13.09
C GLU A 60 4.43 5.34 11.65
N ILE A 61 3.38 4.63 11.25
CA ILE A 61 2.71 4.89 9.96
C ILE A 61 1.81 6.10 10.16
N VAL A 62 2.14 7.20 9.50
CA VAL A 62 1.34 8.44 9.59
C VAL A 62 0.46 8.67 8.37
N SER A 63 0.74 7.97 7.27
CA SER A 63 -0.08 8.00 6.07
C SER A 63 0.16 6.75 5.24
N LEU A 64 -0.91 6.17 4.73
CA LEU A 64 -0.89 5.07 3.77
C LEU A 64 -2.01 5.31 2.78
N ASN A 65 -1.66 5.54 1.51
CA ASN A 65 -2.59 5.85 0.44
C ASN A 65 -2.35 5.00 -0.77
N GLY A 66 -3.38 4.80 -1.55
CA GLY A 66 -3.23 4.23 -2.88
C GLY A 66 -4.41 3.40 -3.32
N THR A 67 -4.24 2.82 -4.50
CA THR A 67 -5.22 1.96 -5.14
C THR A 67 -4.71 0.53 -5.15
N VAL A 68 -5.62 -0.40 -4.98
CA VAL A 68 -5.31 -1.83 -4.95
C VAL A 68 -6.29 -2.62 -5.79
N SER A 69 -5.75 -3.56 -6.55
CA SER A 69 -6.51 -4.55 -7.31
C SER A 69 -5.61 -5.77 -7.55
N ALA A 70 -6.17 -6.83 -8.11
CA ALA A 70 -5.36 -7.99 -8.49
C ALA A 70 -4.29 -7.65 -9.54
N ALA A 71 -4.55 -6.65 -10.38
CA ALA A 71 -3.61 -6.22 -11.42
C ALA A 71 -2.47 -5.37 -10.86
N ARG A 72 -2.74 -4.59 -9.81
CA ARG A 72 -1.77 -3.62 -9.32
C ARG A 72 -2.11 -3.15 -7.91
N CYS A 73 -1.08 -3.09 -7.05
CA CYS A 73 -1.16 -2.42 -5.75
C CYS A 73 -0.15 -1.26 -5.77
N HIS A 74 -0.67 -0.03 -5.86
CA HIS A 74 0.15 1.18 -5.91
C HIS A 74 -0.09 1.98 -4.65
N LEU A 75 0.86 1.91 -3.73
CA LEU A 75 0.73 2.45 -2.39
C LEU A 75 1.92 3.33 -2.05
N HIS A 76 1.64 4.49 -1.48
CA HIS A 76 2.65 5.35 -0.89
C HIS A 76 2.47 5.40 0.62
N ILE A 77 3.59 5.46 1.34
CA ILE A 77 3.63 5.46 2.80
C ILE A 77 4.47 6.61 3.31
N ALA A 78 4.02 7.25 4.38
CA ALA A 78 4.81 8.19 5.16
C ALA A 78 4.99 7.65 6.58
N LEU A 79 6.20 7.75 7.08
CA LEU A 79 6.66 7.14 8.31
C LEU A 79 7.31 8.18 9.20
N ALA A 80 6.93 8.23 10.47
CA ALA A 80 7.55 9.10 11.46
C ALA A 80 8.52 8.31 12.34
N ARG A 81 9.74 8.78 12.42
CA ARG A 81 10.79 8.24 13.27
C ARG A 81 10.58 8.63 14.73
N GLU A 82 11.42 8.11 15.61
CA GLU A 82 11.40 8.41 17.03
C GLU A 82 11.54 9.91 17.35
N ASP A 83 12.33 10.63 16.53
CA ASP A 83 12.49 12.09 16.65
C ASP A 83 11.39 12.89 15.95
N LEU A 84 10.35 12.21 15.45
CA LEU A 84 9.22 12.75 14.71
C LEU A 84 9.56 13.21 13.28
N SER A 85 10.81 13.11 12.85
CA SER A 85 11.15 13.36 11.45
C SER A 85 10.42 12.35 10.57
N THR A 86 9.89 12.83 9.44
CA THR A 86 9.03 12.04 8.57
C THR A 86 9.68 11.85 7.22
N LEU A 87 9.62 10.61 6.74
CA LEU A 87 10.10 10.22 5.42
C LEU A 87 9.12 9.22 4.83
N GLY A 88 9.22 8.98 3.55
CA GLY A 88 8.33 8.04 2.90
C GLY A 88 8.63 7.90 1.43
N GLY A 89 7.79 7.12 0.77
CA GLY A 89 7.91 6.84 -0.65
C GLY A 89 6.97 5.75 -1.10
N HIS A 90 7.30 5.12 -2.21
CA HIS A 90 6.53 4.02 -2.76
C HIS A 90 6.75 2.76 -1.91
N LEU A 91 5.66 2.19 -1.41
CA LEU A 91 5.71 1.02 -0.53
C LEU A 91 6.27 -0.20 -1.26
N MET A 92 7.25 -0.85 -0.65
CA MET A 92 7.84 -2.08 -1.15
C MET A 92 7.68 -3.21 -0.14
N GLU A 93 7.85 -4.44 -0.61
CA GLU A 93 7.95 -5.60 0.26
C GLU A 93 9.14 -5.44 1.21
N GLY A 94 9.03 -6.00 2.40
CA GLY A 94 10.03 -5.84 3.46
C GLY A 94 9.67 -4.74 4.45
N THR A 95 8.47 -4.19 4.36
CA THR A 95 7.90 -3.26 5.35
C THR A 95 7.13 -4.08 6.37
N ILE A 96 7.72 -4.24 7.55
CA ILE A 96 7.29 -5.22 8.54
C ILE A 96 6.58 -4.55 9.70
N ILE A 97 5.37 -5.02 9.97
CA ILE A 97 4.54 -4.46 11.05
C ILE A 97 5.18 -4.74 12.42
N ASN A 98 5.24 -3.69 13.23
CA ASN A 98 5.51 -3.76 14.66
C ASN A 98 4.17 -3.57 15.37
N THR A 99 3.95 -4.26 16.46
CA THR A 99 2.67 -4.27 17.21
C THR A 99 1.47 -4.55 16.31
N THR A 100 0.87 -3.56 15.67
CA THR A 100 -0.29 -3.74 14.80
C THR A 100 -0.32 -2.72 13.66
N CYS A 101 -1.15 -3.02 12.65
CA CYS A 101 -1.64 -2.03 11.70
C CYS A 101 -3.14 -2.22 11.54
N GLU A 102 -3.90 -1.17 11.83
CA GLU A 102 -5.33 -1.12 11.62
C GLU A 102 -5.57 -0.66 10.19
N LEU A 103 -6.03 -1.57 9.34
CA LEU A 103 -6.18 -1.34 7.90
C LEU A 103 -7.64 -1.37 7.50
N VAL A 104 -8.06 -0.34 6.78
CA VAL A 104 -9.41 -0.24 6.21
C VAL A 104 -9.30 0.00 4.72
N LEU A 105 -9.89 -0.91 3.93
CA LEU A 105 -10.00 -0.78 2.48
C LEU A 105 -11.46 -0.51 2.11
N LEU A 106 -11.65 0.26 1.06
CA LEU A 106 -12.97 0.54 0.50
C LEU A 106 -12.99 0.11 -0.97
N GLU A 107 -13.85 -0.86 -1.30
CA GLU A 107 -14.07 -1.25 -2.68
C GLU A 107 -14.92 -0.20 -3.40
N LEU A 108 -14.51 0.17 -4.60
CA LEU A 108 -15.20 1.15 -5.44
C LEU A 108 -16.20 0.42 -6.32
N ASP A 109 -17.49 0.57 -6.02
CA ASP A 109 -18.56 -0.01 -6.81
C ASP A 109 -18.60 0.60 -8.22
N GLY A 110 -18.78 -0.26 -9.20
CA GLY A 110 -18.88 0.19 -10.59
C GLY A 110 -17.54 0.45 -11.27
N TRP A 111 -16.45 0.07 -10.63
CA TRP A 111 -15.11 0.27 -11.19
C TRP A 111 -14.30 -1.02 -11.18
N ARG A 112 -13.49 -1.16 -12.22
CA ARG A 112 -12.40 -2.13 -12.29
C ARG A 112 -11.09 -1.38 -12.50
N CYS A 113 -10.06 -1.72 -11.76
CA CYS A 113 -8.72 -1.19 -11.93
C CYS A 113 -7.86 -2.25 -12.62
N GLY A 114 -7.46 -1.96 -13.86
CA GLY A 114 -6.49 -2.74 -14.62
C GLY A 114 -5.13 -2.07 -14.64
N ALA A 115 -4.22 -2.65 -15.41
CA ALA A 115 -2.91 -2.06 -15.67
C ALA A 115 -2.55 -2.26 -17.12
N GLU A 116 -1.90 -1.26 -17.73
CA GLU A 116 -1.38 -1.34 -19.09
C GLU A 116 -0.06 -0.62 -19.22
N GLN A 117 0.77 -1.07 -20.14
CA GLN A 117 2.05 -0.43 -20.44
C GLN A 117 1.80 0.97 -20.98
N ASP A 118 2.47 1.95 -20.39
CA ASP A 118 2.43 3.35 -20.82
C ASP A 118 3.80 3.77 -21.33
N ASP A 119 3.86 4.11 -22.62
CA ASP A 119 5.12 4.49 -23.26
C ASP A 119 5.65 5.84 -22.80
N GLU A 120 4.79 6.71 -22.25
CA GLU A 120 5.20 8.01 -21.74
C GLU A 120 5.97 7.87 -20.42
N THR A 121 5.57 6.92 -19.57
CA THR A 121 6.20 6.71 -18.26
C THR A 121 7.20 5.57 -18.24
N GLY A 122 7.07 4.63 -19.17
CA GLY A 122 7.88 3.41 -19.21
C GLY A 122 7.46 2.34 -18.21
N TYR A 123 6.35 2.54 -17.52
CA TYR A 123 5.82 1.61 -16.52
C TYR A 123 4.42 1.12 -16.90
N ASP A 124 3.96 0.10 -16.21
CA ASP A 124 2.55 -0.26 -16.20
C ASP A 124 1.80 0.77 -15.36
N GLU A 125 0.81 1.40 -15.98
CA GLU A 125 -0.01 2.40 -15.31
C GLU A 125 -1.44 1.89 -15.13
N ILE A 126 -2.13 2.45 -14.13
CA ILE A 126 -3.49 2.06 -13.81
C ILE A 126 -4.46 2.45 -14.96
N VAL A 127 -5.41 1.56 -15.22
CA VAL A 127 -6.54 1.85 -16.11
C VAL A 127 -7.81 1.70 -15.29
N PHE A 128 -8.57 2.80 -15.17
CA PHE A 128 -9.88 2.77 -14.54
C PHE A 128 -10.94 2.49 -15.59
N GLN A 129 -11.71 1.43 -15.38
CA GLN A 129 -12.81 1.04 -16.27
C GLN A 129 -14.12 1.07 -15.50
N GLU A 130 -15.12 1.74 -16.07
CA GLU A 130 -16.48 1.67 -15.53
C GLU A 130 -17.09 0.31 -15.84
N GLU A 131 -17.75 -0.28 -14.87
CA GLU A 131 -18.54 -1.49 -15.02
C GLU A 131 -19.99 -1.19 -14.68
N PRO A 132 -20.93 -1.62 -15.54
CA PRO A 132 -22.36 -1.42 -15.29
C PRO A 132 -22.86 -2.20 -14.06
#